data_a68137b8b4e01740b01c59eb917e0017
#
_entry.id   a68137b8b4e01740b01c59eb917e0017
#
_cell.length_a   1.000
_cell.length_b   1.000
_cell.length_c   1.000
_cell.angle_alpha   90.00
_cell.angle_beta   90.00
_cell.angle_gamma   90.00
#
_symmetry.space_group_name_H-M   'P 1'
#
loop_
_entity.id
_entity.type
_entity.pdbx_description
1 polymer ?
#
loop_
_entity_poly.entity_id
_entity_poly.type
_entity_poly.pdbx_seq_one_letter_code
_entity_poly.pdbx_strand_id
1 'polypeptide(L)'
;MTVAANLGSMLLPVGNPQNLFLYCASGMGFLQFVLTMAPIAGLSAAMLVAALLIVFRGNAEGHPDCASRKKPSKPTGRQGFLFVSYLLLFALSIMAVVGLIDAFAVAALVAFALLFFDRRTLAKVDYGLLLTFMALFVFVGNMARIPAVHEVLSALVGIAPFYAAVGSSQVISNVPAAVLLSGFTNNWTALIVGTNLGGLGTPIASMASLISLKIATASGLVGKRRYLAGFTVWNVAFLAVLCAANAVFGWA
;
A
#
# COMPACT_ATOMS: atom_id res chain seq x y z
N MET A 1 -14.19 2.83 0.00
CA MET A 1 -13.24 2.06 0.83
C MET A 1 -11.88 1.86 0.17
N THR A 2 -11.78 1.48 -1.10
CA THR A 2 -10.50 1.19 -1.79
C THR A 2 -9.58 2.41 -1.86
N VAL A 3 -10.10 3.56 -2.30
CA VAL A 3 -9.36 4.83 -2.35
C VAL A 3 -8.77 5.17 -0.97
N ALA A 4 -9.60 5.06 0.09
CA ALA A 4 -9.15 5.32 1.45
C ALA A 4 -8.08 4.34 1.94
N ALA A 5 -8.13 3.07 1.53
CA ALA A 5 -7.11 2.07 1.89
C ALA A 5 -5.77 2.38 1.21
N ASN A 6 -5.78 2.69 -0.10
CA ASN A 6 -4.57 3.05 -0.84
C ASN A 6 -3.94 4.35 -0.33
N LEU A 7 -4.75 5.41 -0.19
CA LEU A 7 -4.26 6.73 0.23
C LEU A 7 -3.92 6.80 1.72
N GLY A 8 -4.65 6.07 2.57
CA GLY A 8 -4.38 6.03 4.01
C GLY A 8 -3.09 5.30 4.38
N SER A 9 -2.65 4.37 3.54
CA SER A 9 -1.42 3.59 3.79
C SER A 9 -0.14 4.26 3.30
N MET A 10 -0.22 5.34 2.51
CA MET A 10 0.96 5.87 1.82
C MET A 10 1.89 6.72 2.69
N LEU A 11 1.42 7.24 3.83
CA LEU A 11 2.18 8.18 4.66
C LEU A 11 3.40 7.54 5.34
N LEU A 12 3.32 6.25 5.68
CA LEU A 12 4.35 5.55 6.44
C LEU A 12 5.06 4.48 5.58
N PRO A 13 6.37 4.24 5.82
CA PRO A 13 7.09 3.17 5.14
C PRO A 13 6.43 1.79 5.30
N VAL A 14 5.91 1.49 6.48
CA VAL A 14 5.26 0.21 6.81
C VAL A 14 3.79 0.12 6.36
N GLY A 15 3.26 1.18 5.75
CA GLY A 15 1.84 1.25 5.38
C GLY A 15 1.47 0.33 4.22
N ASN A 16 2.39 0.07 3.30
CA ASN A 16 2.21 -0.84 2.17
C ASN A 16 3.55 -1.43 1.70
N PRO A 17 3.55 -2.57 0.97
CA PRO A 17 4.76 -3.28 0.58
C PRO A 17 5.71 -2.47 -0.31
N GLN A 18 5.17 -1.66 -1.26
CA GLN A 18 6.02 -0.85 -2.14
C GLN A 18 6.74 0.26 -1.36
N ASN A 19 6.09 0.88 -0.37
CA ASN A 19 6.73 1.88 0.47
C ASN A 19 7.87 1.28 1.29
N LEU A 20 7.62 0.11 1.89
CA LEU A 20 8.63 -0.59 2.66
C LEU A 20 9.84 -0.91 1.80
N PHE A 21 9.61 -1.44 0.60
CA PHE A 21 10.68 -1.74 -0.34
C PHE A 21 11.46 -0.49 -0.76
N LEU A 22 10.77 0.56 -1.22
CA LEU A 22 11.40 1.80 -1.68
C LEU A 22 12.11 2.55 -0.53
N TYR A 23 11.56 2.51 0.66
CA TYR A 23 12.19 3.07 1.86
C TYR A 23 13.53 2.38 2.15
N CYS A 24 13.57 1.05 2.18
CA CYS A 24 14.79 0.29 2.40
C CYS A 24 15.79 0.46 1.25
N ALA A 25 15.33 0.49 0.00
CA ALA A 25 16.19 0.61 -1.18
C ALA A 25 16.77 2.03 -1.34
N SER A 26 16.02 3.05 -0.98
CA SER A 26 16.45 4.46 -1.11
C SER A 26 17.46 4.91 -0.07
N GLY A 27 17.54 4.23 1.08
CA GLY A 27 18.32 4.68 2.23
C GLY A 27 17.83 5.99 2.86
N MET A 28 16.61 6.45 2.53
CA MET A 28 16.00 7.65 3.13
C MET A 28 15.79 7.49 4.63
N GLY A 29 15.98 8.58 5.37
CA GLY A 29 15.59 8.62 6.78
C GLY A 29 14.06 8.58 6.95
N PHE A 30 13.58 8.02 8.07
CA PHE A 30 12.13 7.92 8.34
C PHE A 30 11.41 9.27 8.24
N LEU A 31 11.97 10.31 8.86
CA LEU A 31 11.37 11.65 8.81
C LEU A 31 11.33 12.21 7.39
N GLN A 32 12.39 12.00 6.60
CA GLN A 32 12.45 12.43 5.22
C GLN A 32 11.36 11.76 4.38
N PHE A 33 11.15 10.45 4.54
CA PHE A 33 10.08 9.74 3.87
C PHE A 33 8.70 10.32 4.22
N VAL A 34 8.43 10.52 5.51
CA VAL A 34 7.15 11.09 5.98
C VAL A 34 6.94 12.50 5.43
N LEU A 35 7.96 13.36 5.46
CA LEU A 35 7.87 14.73 4.93
C LEU A 35 7.65 14.74 3.40
N THR A 36 8.25 13.81 2.68
CA THR A 36 8.00 13.64 1.22
C THR A 36 6.55 13.28 0.94
N MET A 37 5.95 12.39 1.75
CA MET A 37 4.58 11.92 1.53
C MET A 37 3.52 12.81 2.17
N ALA A 38 3.86 13.65 3.15
CA ALA A 38 2.91 14.44 3.93
C ALA A 38 2.02 15.38 3.10
N PRO A 39 2.54 16.14 2.10
CA PRO A 39 1.70 17.04 1.31
C PRO A 39 0.61 16.28 0.54
N ILE A 40 0.99 15.18 -0.11
CA ILE A 40 0.08 14.36 -0.90
C ILE A 40 -0.91 13.63 0.00
N ALA A 41 -0.45 13.11 1.14
CA ALA A 41 -1.30 12.46 2.12
C ALA A 41 -2.32 13.44 2.72
N GLY A 42 -1.90 14.67 3.02
CA GLY A 42 -2.78 15.74 3.49
C GLY A 42 -3.86 16.13 2.47
N LEU A 43 -3.46 16.35 1.20
CA LEU A 43 -4.41 16.60 0.13
C LEU A 43 -5.37 15.44 -0.07
N SER A 44 -4.85 14.22 -0.07
CA SER A 44 -5.66 13.01 -0.21
C SER A 44 -6.68 12.84 0.91
N ALA A 45 -6.28 13.14 2.16
CA ALA A 45 -7.18 13.12 3.31
C ALA A 45 -8.28 14.17 3.17
N ALA A 46 -7.95 15.40 2.76
CA ALA A 46 -8.92 16.46 2.50
C ALA A 46 -9.92 16.07 1.41
N MET A 47 -9.43 15.49 0.30
CA MET A 47 -10.29 14.99 -0.79
C MET A 47 -11.21 13.85 -0.31
N LEU A 48 -10.71 12.92 0.51
CA LEU A 48 -11.52 11.84 1.07
C LEU A 48 -12.63 12.38 1.99
N VAL A 49 -12.31 13.33 2.84
CA VAL A 49 -13.32 14.00 3.70
C VAL A 49 -14.36 14.71 2.85
N ALA A 50 -13.95 15.48 1.84
CA ALA A 50 -14.86 16.16 0.93
C ALA A 50 -15.78 15.16 0.18
N ALA A 51 -15.21 14.07 -0.34
CA ALA A 51 -15.98 13.01 -1.01
C ALA A 51 -17.00 12.36 -0.06
N LEU A 52 -16.62 12.08 1.18
CA LEU A 52 -17.53 11.53 2.18
C LEU A 52 -18.66 12.52 2.49
N LEU A 53 -18.37 13.80 2.69
CA LEU A 53 -19.38 14.82 2.95
C LEU A 53 -20.39 14.94 1.79
N ILE A 54 -19.92 14.88 0.53
CA ILE A 54 -20.78 14.91 -0.65
C ILE A 54 -21.69 13.67 -0.69
N VAL A 55 -21.13 12.48 -0.48
CA VAL A 55 -21.88 11.21 -0.54
C VAL A 55 -22.90 11.13 0.60
N PHE A 56 -22.55 11.54 1.82
CA PHE A 56 -23.44 11.44 2.97
C PHE A 56 -24.49 12.56 3.02
N ARG A 57 -24.25 13.73 2.44
CA ARG A 57 -25.31 14.77 2.29
C ARG A 57 -26.48 14.29 1.42
N GLY A 58 -26.24 13.36 0.50
CA GLY A 58 -27.29 12.79 -0.35
C GLY A 58 -28.09 11.65 0.27
N ASN A 59 -27.64 11.05 1.37
CA ASN A 59 -28.21 9.82 1.94
C ASN A 59 -28.47 9.95 3.45
N ALA A 60 -29.12 11.04 3.88
CA ALA A 60 -29.49 11.22 5.29
C ALA A 60 -30.61 10.27 5.77
N GLU A 61 -31.21 9.49 4.87
CA GLU A 61 -32.26 8.52 5.20
C GLU A 61 -31.76 7.10 4.98
N GLY A 62 -31.32 6.44 6.03
CA GLY A 62 -31.00 5.02 6.02
C GLY A 62 -29.74 4.66 6.80
N HIS A 63 -29.80 4.81 8.11
CA HIS A 63 -28.85 4.09 8.96
C HIS A 63 -29.15 2.58 8.86
N PRO A 64 -28.27 1.75 8.27
CA PRO A 64 -28.35 0.35 8.58
C PRO A 64 -28.12 0.25 10.08
N ASP A 65 -29.01 -0.44 10.76
CA ASP A 65 -28.93 -0.72 12.19
C ASP A 65 -27.55 -1.27 12.55
N CYS A 66 -26.66 -0.39 12.99
CA CYS A 66 -25.39 -0.75 13.61
C CYS A 66 -25.60 -1.34 15.03
N ALA A 67 -26.83 -1.68 15.38
CA ALA A 67 -27.25 -2.08 16.71
C ALA A 67 -26.82 -3.49 17.15
N SER A 68 -26.07 -4.24 16.34
CA SER A 68 -25.57 -5.57 16.76
C SER A 68 -24.04 -5.64 16.89
N ARG A 69 -23.39 -4.59 17.31
CA ARG A 69 -22.03 -4.72 17.82
C ARG A 69 -22.10 -5.34 19.21
N LYS A 70 -21.88 -6.65 19.30
CA LYS A 70 -21.61 -7.30 20.59
C LYS A 70 -20.61 -6.44 21.36
N LYS A 71 -21.00 -5.97 22.55
CA LYS A 71 -20.08 -5.25 23.43
C LYS A 71 -18.80 -6.08 23.57
N PRO A 72 -17.62 -5.47 23.40
CA PRO A 72 -16.39 -6.22 23.60
C PRO A 72 -16.37 -6.78 25.01
N SER A 73 -16.29 -8.11 25.13
CA SER A 73 -16.09 -8.76 26.42
C SER A 73 -14.75 -8.32 26.97
N LYS A 74 -14.65 -8.12 28.29
CA LYS A 74 -13.35 -7.81 28.93
C LYS A 74 -12.34 -8.89 28.53
N PRO A 75 -11.14 -8.52 28.10
CA PRO A 75 -10.14 -9.49 27.68
C PRO A 75 -9.81 -10.41 28.85
N THR A 76 -9.85 -11.70 28.61
CA THR A 76 -9.37 -12.71 29.57
C THR A 76 -7.86 -12.50 29.74
N GLY A 77 -7.29 -12.80 30.92
CA GLY A 77 -5.87 -12.55 31.19
C GLY A 77 -4.91 -13.08 30.10
N ARG A 78 -5.21 -14.24 29.50
CA ARG A 78 -4.47 -14.78 28.34
C ARG A 78 -4.58 -13.89 27.09
N GLN A 79 -5.75 -13.31 26.82
CA GLN A 79 -5.94 -12.40 25.67
C GLN A 79 -5.20 -11.09 25.87
N GLY A 80 -5.14 -10.58 27.10
CA GLY A 80 -4.34 -9.42 27.47
C GLY A 80 -2.85 -9.68 27.27
N PHE A 81 -2.34 -10.81 27.73
CA PHE A 81 -0.95 -11.21 27.52
C PHE A 81 -0.59 -11.30 26.04
N LEU A 82 -1.40 -11.99 25.22
CA LEU A 82 -1.18 -12.10 23.78
C LEU A 82 -1.20 -10.73 23.10
N PHE A 83 -2.13 -9.85 23.48
CA PHE A 83 -2.21 -8.50 22.92
C PHE A 83 -0.93 -7.70 23.18
N VAL A 84 -0.43 -7.70 24.41
CA VAL A 84 0.81 -7.02 24.78
C VAL A 84 2.01 -7.63 24.03
N SER A 85 2.07 -8.96 23.95
CA SER A 85 3.14 -9.65 23.21
C SER A 85 3.15 -9.28 21.73
N TYR A 86 2.00 -9.24 21.07
CA TYR A 86 1.92 -8.80 19.66
C TYR A 86 2.30 -7.33 19.49
N LEU A 87 1.93 -6.47 20.43
CA LEU A 87 2.30 -5.06 20.39
C LEU A 87 3.83 -4.88 20.50
N LEU A 88 4.47 -5.63 21.39
CA LEU A 88 5.93 -5.62 21.55
C LEU A 88 6.64 -6.16 20.30
N LEU A 89 6.18 -7.28 19.75
CA LEU A 89 6.75 -7.84 18.51
C LEU A 89 6.56 -6.90 17.32
N PHE A 90 5.42 -6.21 17.25
CA PHE A 90 5.17 -5.19 16.24
C PHE A 90 6.10 -3.98 16.40
N ALA A 91 6.26 -3.46 17.63
CA ALA A 91 7.20 -2.37 17.90
C ALA A 91 8.65 -2.75 17.53
N LEU A 92 9.05 -3.98 17.87
CA LEU A 92 10.37 -4.50 17.51
C LEU A 92 10.55 -4.59 15.97
N SER A 93 9.51 -5.03 15.25
CA SER A 93 9.53 -5.06 13.79
C SER A 93 9.66 -3.66 13.18
N ILE A 94 9.02 -2.65 13.76
CA ILE A 94 9.20 -1.25 13.34
C ILE A 94 10.64 -0.79 13.58
N MET A 95 11.25 -1.13 14.70
CA MET A 95 12.66 -0.78 14.98
C MET A 95 13.61 -1.41 13.94
N ALA A 96 13.32 -2.63 13.49
CA ALA A 96 14.08 -3.24 12.40
C ALA A 96 13.91 -2.50 11.07
N VAL A 97 12.69 -2.08 10.73
CA VAL A 97 12.42 -1.29 9.51
C VAL A 97 13.13 0.06 9.54
N VAL A 98 13.21 0.71 10.68
CA VAL A 98 13.94 1.98 10.86
C VAL A 98 15.47 1.77 10.82
N GLY A 99 15.92 0.51 10.82
CA GLY A 99 17.35 0.18 10.76
C GLY A 99 18.08 0.23 12.12
N LEU A 100 17.33 0.27 13.22
CA LEU A 100 17.92 0.29 14.57
C LEU A 100 18.38 -1.10 15.02
N ILE A 101 17.79 -2.16 14.47
CA ILE A 101 18.06 -3.56 14.82
C ILE A 101 18.13 -4.36 13.52
N ASP A 102 18.94 -5.41 13.51
CA ASP A 102 19.04 -6.31 12.37
C ASP A 102 17.71 -7.01 12.06
N ALA A 103 17.27 -6.93 10.80
CA ALA A 103 15.96 -7.44 10.37
C ALA A 103 15.89 -8.97 10.44
N PHE A 104 17.00 -9.70 10.19
CA PHE A 104 17.02 -11.16 10.27
C PHE A 104 16.93 -11.63 11.73
N ALA A 105 17.62 -10.95 12.64
CA ALA A 105 17.54 -11.23 14.07
C ALA A 105 16.11 -11.02 14.59
N VAL A 106 15.45 -9.93 14.19
CA VAL A 106 14.05 -9.67 14.56
C VAL A 106 13.11 -10.70 13.93
N ALA A 107 13.28 -11.06 12.67
CA ALA A 107 12.46 -12.08 12.01
C ALA A 107 12.58 -13.44 12.71
N ALA A 108 13.80 -13.84 13.06
CA ALA A 108 14.05 -15.08 13.82
C ALA A 108 13.40 -15.04 15.21
N LEU A 109 13.53 -13.92 15.91
CA LEU A 109 12.91 -13.73 17.23
C LEU A 109 11.38 -13.76 17.17
N VAL A 110 10.77 -13.09 16.19
CA VAL A 110 9.31 -13.10 15.96
C VAL A 110 8.83 -14.51 15.65
N ALA A 111 9.51 -15.21 14.73
CA ALA A 111 9.17 -16.59 14.39
C ALA A 111 9.28 -17.50 15.60
N PHE A 112 10.36 -17.40 16.37
CA PHE A 112 10.56 -18.18 17.60
C PHE A 112 9.48 -17.89 18.64
N ALA A 113 9.20 -16.61 18.92
CA ALA A 113 8.15 -16.21 19.87
C ALA A 113 6.79 -16.77 19.46
N LEU A 114 6.40 -16.65 18.18
CA LEU A 114 5.13 -17.16 17.68
C LEU A 114 5.05 -18.70 17.73
N LEU A 115 6.16 -19.40 17.54
CA LEU A 115 6.21 -20.86 17.70
C LEU A 115 5.84 -21.30 19.12
N PHE A 116 6.18 -20.52 20.14
CA PHE A 116 5.89 -20.84 21.53
C PHE A 116 4.51 -20.33 21.98
N PHE A 117 4.15 -19.10 21.61
CA PHE A 117 2.95 -18.43 22.12
C PHE A 117 1.72 -18.68 21.25
N ASP A 118 1.87 -18.69 19.91
CA ASP A 118 0.74 -18.86 18.99
C ASP A 118 1.14 -19.45 17.62
N ARG A 119 1.38 -20.75 17.59
CA ARG A 119 1.68 -21.50 16.36
C ARG A 119 0.59 -21.37 15.29
N ARG A 120 -0.68 -21.12 15.72
CA ARG A 120 -1.81 -21.01 14.79
C ARG A 120 -1.73 -19.72 13.97
N THR A 121 -1.23 -18.64 14.54
CA THR A 121 -1.01 -17.39 13.81
C THR A 121 0.10 -17.56 12.78
N LEU A 122 1.18 -18.25 13.11
CA LEU A 122 2.24 -18.54 12.15
C LEU A 122 1.73 -19.37 10.95
N ALA A 123 0.86 -20.36 11.19
CA ALA A 123 0.24 -21.14 10.12
C ALA A 123 -0.75 -20.35 9.24
N LYS A 124 -1.20 -19.18 9.68
CA LYS A 124 -2.11 -18.28 8.92
C LYS A 124 -1.37 -17.24 8.08
N VAL A 125 -0.06 -17.17 8.18
CA VAL A 125 0.76 -16.27 7.35
C VAL A 125 0.55 -16.65 5.88
N ASP A 126 0.35 -15.65 5.04
CA ASP A 126 0.23 -15.84 3.59
C ASP A 126 1.62 -16.05 2.97
N TYR A 127 2.08 -17.30 3.06
CA TYR A 127 3.36 -17.71 2.44
C TYR A 127 3.31 -17.61 0.92
N GLY A 128 2.13 -17.71 0.30
CA GLY A 128 1.95 -17.49 -1.14
C GLY A 128 2.31 -16.07 -1.55
N LEU A 129 1.91 -15.09 -0.73
CA LEU A 129 2.29 -13.69 -0.94
C LEU A 129 3.81 -13.49 -0.82
N LEU A 130 4.45 -14.08 0.19
CA LEU A 130 5.91 -13.99 0.35
C LEU A 130 6.66 -14.60 -0.84
N LEU A 131 6.25 -15.79 -1.30
CA LEU A 131 6.81 -16.44 -2.49
C LEU A 131 6.61 -15.60 -3.75
N THR A 132 5.45 -14.95 -3.87
CA THR A 132 5.17 -14.03 -4.99
C THR A 132 6.14 -12.85 -5.00
N PHE A 133 6.43 -12.24 -3.84
CA PHE A 133 7.44 -11.19 -3.76
C PHE A 133 8.84 -11.69 -4.11
N MET A 134 9.25 -12.86 -3.61
CA MET A 134 10.54 -13.46 -3.97
C MET A 134 10.65 -13.71 -5.48
N ALA A 135 9.63 -14.30 -6.08
CA ALA A 135 9.57 -14.54 -7.53
C ALA A 135 9.62 -13.22 -8.31
N LEU A 136 8.96 -12.18 -7.82
CA LEU A 136 8.96 -10.86 -8.43
C LEU A 136 10.37 -10.23 -8.40
N PHE A 137 11.11 -10.32 -7.30
CA PHE A 137 12.48 -9.82 -7.23
C PHE A 137 13.40 -10.55 -8.21
N VAL A 138 13.28 -11.89 -8.31
CA VAL A 138 14.04 -12.68 -9.27
C VAL A 138 13.67 -12.29 -10.71
N PHE A 139 12.38 -12.15 -11.01
CA PHE A 139 11.89 -11.73 -12.32
C PHE A 139 12.45 -10.37 -12.72
N VAL A 140 12.31 -9.35 -11.85
CA VAL A 140 12.80 -8.00 -12.10
C VAL A 140 14.31 -7.97 -12.27
N GLY A 141 15.05 -8.71 -11.42
CA GLY A 141 16.51 -8.82 -11.55
C GLY A 141 16.95 -9.43 -12.88
N ASN A 142 16.17 -10.34 -13.45
CA ASN A 142 16.43 -10.91 -14.78
C ASN A 142 16.02 -9.96 -15.91
N MET A 143 14.86 -9.29 -15.79
CA MET A 143 14.39 -8.31 -16.77
C MET A 143 15.35 -7.14 -16.94
N ALA A 144 15.94 -6.65 -15.85
CA ALA A 144 16.95 -5.59 -15.88
C ALA A 144 18.23 -5.96 -16.67
N ARG A 145 18.49 -7.25 -16.85
CA ARG A 145 19.66 -7.75 -17.62
C ARG A 145 19.42 -7.83 -19.14
N ILE A 146 18.18 -7.68 -19.59
CA ILE A 146 17.83 -7.71 -21.02
C ILE A 146 18.08 -6.33 -21.62
N PRO A 147 19.01 -6.15 -22.58
CA PRO A 147 19.40 -4.83 -23.07
C PRO A 147 18.23 -4.01 -23.61
N ALA A 148 17.37 -4.60 -24.42
CA ALA A 148 16.19 -3.92 -24.97
C ALA A 148 15.22 -3.42 -23.89
N VAL A 149 15.03 -4.19 -22.82
CA VAL A 149 14.18 -3.79 -21.67
C VAL A 149 14.86 -2.67 -20.90
N HIS A 150 16.17 -2.80 -20.68
CA HIS A 150 16.97 -1.79 -20.00
C HIS A 150 16.91 -0.43 -20.72
N GLU A 151 17.10 -0.39 -22.02
CA GLU A 151 17.04 0.85 -22.83
C GLU A 151 15.67 1.51 -22.74
N VAL A 152 14.59 0.75 -22.95
CA VAL A 152 13.23 1.28 -22.91
C VAL A 152 12.87 1.81 -21.52
N LEU A 153 13.15 1.05 -20.47
CA LEU A 153 12.83 1.46 -19.10
C LEU A 153 13.69 2.64 -18.64
N SER A 154 14.99 2.65 -18.95
CA SER A 154 15.89 3.76 -18.63
C SER A 154 15.47 5.04 -19.33
N ALA A 155 15.08 4.97 -20.60
CA ALA A 155 14.58 6.13 -21.35
C ALA A 155 13.27 6.65 -20.75
N LEU A 156 12.32 5.77 -20.47
CA LEU A 156 11.01 6.12 -19.92
C LEU A 156 11.13 6.76 -18.53
N VAL A 157 11.93 6.16 -17.66
CA VAL A 157 12.13 6.64 -16.29
C VAL A 157 13.05 7.86 -16.26
N GLY A 158 14.01 7.96 -17.19
CA GLY A 158 14.91 9.12 -17.32
C GLY A 158 14.18 10.42 -17.68
N ILE A 159 13.12 10.33 -18.50
CA ILE A 159 12.33 11.50 -18.92
C ILE A 159 11.34 11.92 -17.84
N ALA A 160 10.58 10.98 -17.29
CA ALA A 160 9.48 11.27 -16.39
C ALA A 160 9.25 10.14 -15.36
N PRO A 161 10.09 9.99 -14.33
CA PRO A 161 10.05 8.86 -13.41
C PRO A 161 8.71 8.75 -12.66
N PHE A 162 8.10 9.87 -12.30
CA PHE A 162 6.79 9.91 -11.68
C PHE A 162 5.69 9.31 -12.57
N TYR A 163 5.59 9.79 -13.82
CA TYR A 163 4.56 9.29 -14.74
C TYR A 163 4.83 7.87 -15.21
N ALA A 164 6.11 7.49 -15.33
CA ALA A 164 6.49 6.10 -15.58
C ALA A 164 6.01 5.17 -14.45
N ALA A 165 6.15 5.58 -13.20
CA ALA A 165 5.70 4.83 -12.05
C ALA A 165 4.16 4.75 -11.99
N VAL A 166 3.45 5.85 -12.22
CA VAL A 166 1.98 5.86 -12.31
C VAL A 166 1.49 4.95 -13.42
N GLY A 167 2.02 5.08 -14.64
CA GLY A 167 1.60 4.31 -15.81
C GLY A 167 1.89 2.82 -15.69
N SER A 168 3.11 2.45 -15.26
CA SER A 168 3.48 1.05 -15.04
C SER A 168 2.60 0.39 -13.98
N SER A 169 2.23 1.12 -12.94
CA SER A 169 1.34 0.62 -11.88
C SER A 169 -0.05 0.23 -12.42
N GLN A 170 -0.54 0.90 -13.48
CA GLN A 170 -1.83 0.56 -14.09
C GLN A 170 -1.83 -0.79 -14.79
N VAL A 171 -0.67 -1.27 -15.21
CA VAL A 171 -0.51 -2.50 -16.01
C VAL A 171 -0.04 -3.67 -15.16
N ILE A 172 0.99 -3.47 -14.34
CA ILE A 172 1.67 -4.54 -13.59
C ILE A 172 1.45 -4.46 -12.08
N SER A 173 0.61 -3.51 -11.59
CA SER A 173 0.41 -3.17 -10.18
C SER A 173 1.58 -2.37 -9.57
N ASN A 174 1.27 -1.59 -8.53
CA ASN A 174 2.21 -0.63 -7.92
C ASN A 174 3.43 -1.30 -7.25
N VAL A 175 3.29 -2.48 -6.67
CA VAL A 175 4.42 -3.19 -6.03
C VAL A 175 5.42 -3.70 -7.07
N PRO A 176 5.02 -4.44 -8.11
CA PRO A 176 5.92 -4.80 -9.22
C PRO A 176 6.53 -3.59 -9.91
N ALA A 177 5.75 -2.52 -10.13
CA ALA A 177 6.24 -1.29 -10.74
C ALA A 177 7.34 -0.64 -9.88
N ALA A 178 7.15 -0.55 -8.56
CA ALA A 178 8.14 -0.03 -7.64
C ALA A 178 9.46 -0.81 -7.72
N VAL A 179 9.37 -2.14 -7.66
CA VAL A 179 10.56 -3.01 -7.73
C VAL A 179 11.25 -2.91 -9.09
N LEU A 180 10.48 -2.96 -10.19
CA LEU A 180 11.04 -2.89 -11.54
C LEU A 180 11.75 -1.56 -11.79
N LEU A 181 11.09 -0.45 -11.50
CA LEU A 181 11.60 0.87 -11.86
C LEU A 181 12.72 1.35 -10.93
N SER A 182 12.83 0.82 -9.72
CA SER A 182 13.90 1.17 -8.77
C SER A 182 15.30 0.86 -9.28
N GLY A 183 15.45 -0.09 -10.23
CA GLY A 183 16.72 -0.41 -10.87
C GLY A 183 17.16 0.59 -11.96
N PHE A 184 16.31 1.56 -12.32
CA PHE A 184 16.53 2.44 -13.48
C PHE A 184 16.55 3.92 -13.15
N THR A 185 16.37 4.30 -11.88
CA THR A 185 16.41 5.71 -11.47
C THR A 185 16.90 5.85 -10.03
N ASN A 186 17.56 6.99 -9.77
CA ASN A 186 17.90 7.45 -8.42
C ASN A 186 16.89 8.50 -7.90
N ASN A 187 15.84 8.83 -8.65
CA ASN A 187 14.80 9.74 -8.19
C ASN A 187 13.77 8.98 -7.33
N TRP A 188 14.17 8.66 -6.11
CA TRP A 188 13.37 7.91 -5.15
C TRP A 188 12.06 8.62 -4.80
N THR A 189 12.08 9.96 -4.70
CA THR A 189 10.89 10.76 -4.43
C THR A 189 9.83 10.52 -5.50
N ALA A 190 10.19 10.64 -6.76
CA ALA A 190 9.28 10.42 -7.87
C ALA A 190 8.73 8.99 -7.92
N LEU A 191 9.58 7.98 -7.61
CA LEU A 191 9.12 6.60 -7.52
C LEU A 191 8.15 6.36 -6.37
N ILE A 192 8.48 6.85 -5.16
CA ILE A 192 7.64 6.68 -3.97
C ILE A 192 6.28 7.33 -4.20
N VAL A 193 6.26 8.58 -4.64
CA VAL A 193 5.03 9.30 -4.93
C VAL A 193 4.26 8.64 -6.08
N GLY A 194 4.94 8.38 -7.19
CA GLY A 194 4.32 7.83 -8.40
C GLY A 194 3.71 6.45 -8.20
N THR A 195 4.37 5.54 -7.49
CA THR A 195 3.82 4.20 -7.21
C THR A 195 2.68 4.22 -6.20
N ASN A 196 2.67 5.15 -5.25
CA ASN A 196 1.54 5.33 -4.33
C ASN A 196 0.31 5.86 -5.04
N LEU A 197 0.45 6.92 -5.85
CA LEU A 197 -0.65 7.43 -6.66
C LEU A 197 -1.05 6.45 -7.76
N GLY A 198 -0.08 5.74 -8.33
CA GLY A 198 -0.29 4.68 -9.30
C GLY A 198 -1.11 3.50 -8.78
N GLY A 199 -1.22 3.31 -7.47
CA GLY A 199 -2.14 2.35 -6.85
C GLY A 199 -3.62 2.70 -7.03
N LEU A 200 -3.95 3.93 -7.42
CA LEU A 200 -5.27 4.37 -7.87
C LEU A 200 -5.44 4.07 -9.38
N GLY A 201 -6.65 4.17 -9.88
CA GLY A 201 -6.97 3.97 -11.30
C GLY A 201 -7.59 2.61 -11.55
N THR A 202 -6.86 1.71 -12.20
CA THR A 202 -7.37 0.39 -12.56
C THR A 202 -7.52 -0.56 -11.35
N PRO A 203 -8.42 -1.56 -11.40
CA PRO A 203 -8.50 -2.57 -10.34
C PRO A 203 -7.21 -3.36 -10.14
N ILE A 204 -6.37 -3.48 -11.17
CA ILE A 204 -5.10 -4.21 -11.14
C ILE A 204 -4.00 -3.36 -10.49
N ALA A 205 -4.15 -2.04 -10.47
CA ALA A 205 -3.13 -1.11 -10.02
C ALA A 205 -2.67 -1.32 -8.56
N SER A 206 -3.51 -1.90 -7.70
CA SER A 206 -3.13 -2.24 -6.33
C SER A 206 -3.82 -3.50 -5.81
N MET A 207 -3.14 -4.20 -4.91
CA MET A 207 -3.72 -5.37 -4.21
C MET A 207 -4.96 -4.98 -3.39
N ALA A 208 -4.99 -3.79 -2.78
CA ALA A 208 -6.15 -3.30 -2.03
C ALA A 208 -7.38 -3.17 -2.94
N SER A 209 -7.18 -2.77 -4.20
CA SER A 209 -8.24 -2.71 -5.22
C SER A 209 -8.79 -4.08 -5.56
N LEU A 210 -7.91 -5.07 -5.77
CA LEU A 210 -8.31 -6.46 -6.06
C LEU A 210 -9.05 -7.10 -4.88
N ILE A 211 -8.57 -6.92 -3.66
CA ILE A 211 -9.22 -7.43 -2.45
C ILE A 211 -10.61 -6.81 -2.28
N SER A 212 -10.72 -5.50 -2.45
CA SER A 212 -11.99 -4.78 -2.36
C SER A 212 -12.99 -5.26 -3.42
N LEU A 213 -12.54 -5.48 -4.65
CA LEU A 213 -13.37 -6.05 -5.73
C LEU A 213 -13.84 -7.46 -5.37
N LYS A 214 -12.95 -8.30 -4.85
CA LYS A 214 -13.27 -9.68 -4.42
C LYS A 214 -14.33 -9.68 -3.32
N ILE A 215 -14.17 -8.83 -2.30
CA ILE A 215 -15.14 -8.72 -1.20
C ILE A 215 -16.50 -8.20 -1.70
N ALA A 216 -16.49 -7.14 -2.51
CA ALA A 216 -17.72 -6.54 -3.03
C ALA A 216 -18.50 -7.50 -3.94
N THR A 217 -17.81 -8.31 -4.76
CA THR A 217 -18.45 -9.32 -5.61
C THR A 217 -18.96 -10.53 -4.82
N ALA A 218 -18.25 -10.93 -3.76
CA ALA A 218 -18.64 -12.04 -2.90
C ALA A 218 -19.84 -11.70 -2.00
N SER A 219 -20.00 -10.42 -1.61
CA SER A 219 -21.12 -9.99 -0.75
C SER A 219 -22.48 -9.99 -1.47
N GLY A 220 -22.49 -9.96 -2.80
CA GLY A 220 -23.73 -9.89 -3.59
C GLY A 220 -24.58 -8.62 -3.42
N LEU A 221 -24.17 -7.70 -2.54
CA LEU A 221 -24.93 -6.48 -2.18
C LEU A 221 -25.01 -5.47 -3.34
N VAL A 222 -23.99 -5.47 -4.22
CA VAL A 222 -23.93 -4.55 -5.36
C VAL A 222 -23.56 -5.32 -6.61
N GLY A 223 -24.28 -5.09 -7.71
CA GLY A 223 -23.97 -5.71 -8.99
C GLY A 223 -22.52 -5.37 -9.42
N LYS A 224 -21.76 -6.38 -9.85
CA LYS A 224 -20.33 -6.25 -10.23
C LYS A 224 -20.06 -5.07 -11.18
N ARG A 225 -20.94 -4.86 -12.18
CA ARG A 225 -20.80 -3.77 -13.15
C ARG A 225 -20.96 -2.39 -12.50
N ARG A 226 -21.93 -2.23 -11.59
CA ARG A 226 -22.17 -0.97 -10.86
C ARG A 226 -21.03 -0.66 -9.90
N TYR A 227 -20.51 -1.69 -9.22
CA TYR A 227 -19.33 -1.54 -8.36
C TYR A 227 -18.12 -1.09 -9.17
N LEU A 228 -17.80 -1.77 -10.28
CA LEU A 228 -16.65 -1.43 -11.13
C LEU A 228 -16.77 -0.01 -11.70
N ALA A 229 -17.95 0.42 -12.16
CA ALA A 229 -18.16 1.77 -12.66
C ALA A 229 -17.88 2.83 -11.57
N GLY A 230 -18.48 2.66 -10.39
CA GLY A 230 -18.23 3.58 -9.26
C GLY A 230 -16.77 3.54 -8.79
N PHE A 231 -16.17 2.36 -8.72
CA PHE A 231 -14.75 2.18 -8.42
C PHE A 231 -13.88 2.97 -9.40
N THR A 232 -14.07 2.78 -10.70
CA THR A 232 -13.26 3.43 -11.74
C THR A 232 -13.41 4.94 -11.70
N VAL A 233 -14.63 5.46 -11.62
CA VAL A 233 -14.88 6.91 -11.57
C VAL A 233 -14.15 7.56 -10.39
N TRP A 234 -14.30 7.00 -9.18
CA TRP A 234 -13.65 7.57 -8.00
C TRP A 234 -12.12 7.44 -8.04
N ASN A 235 -11.58 6.27 -8.41
CA ASN A 235 -10.13 6.08 -8.46
C ASN A 235 -9.48 6.94 -9.54
N VAL A 236 -10.07 7.04 -10.73
CA VAL A 236 -9.53 7.89 -11.82
C VAL A 236 -9.66 9.37 -11.47
N ALA A 237 -10.77 9.82 -10.88
CA ALA A 237 -10.93 11.21 -10.46
C ALA A 237 -9.88 11.61 -9.40
N PHE A 238 -9.66 10.77 -8.38
CA PHE A 238 -8.62 11.01 -7.38
C PHE A 238 -7.22 11.01 -8.00
N LEU A 239 -6.91 10.03 -8.86
CA LEU A 239 -5.63 9.97 -9.55
C LEU A 239 -5.38 11.23 -10.39
N ALA A 240 -6.37 11.66 -11.18
CA ALA A 240 -6.24 12.84 -12.04
C ALA A 240 -5.98 14.11 -11.23
N VAL A 241 -6.73 14.34 -10.15
CA VAL A 241 -6.53 15.52 -9.28
C VAL A 241 -5.18 15.48 -8.60
N LEU A 242 -4.75 14.34 -8.08
CA LEU A 242 -3.45 14.21 -7.39
C LEU A 242 -2.27 14.32 -8.37
N CYS A 243 -2.38 13.79 -9.60
CA CYS A 243 -1.38 13.98 -10.64
C CYS A 243 -1.31 15.46 -11.08
N ALA A 244 -2.45 16.13 -11.22
CA ALA A 244 -2.48 17.57 -11.53
C ALA A 244 -1.86 18.42 -10.40
N ALA A 245 -2.17 18.09 -9.15
CA ALA A 245 -1.56 18.75 -7.99
C ALA A 245 -0.03 18.52 -7.97
N ASN A 246 0.43 17.30 -8.22
CA ASN A 246 1.87 17.04 -8.34
C ASN A 246 2.53 17.85 -9.46
N ALA A 247 1.88 17.99 -10.62
CA ALA A 247 2.38 18.80 -11.73
C ALA A 247 2.48 20.29 -11.39
N VAL A 248 1.56 20.80 -10.55
CA VAL A 248 1.53 22.22 -10.14
C VAL A 248 2.54 22.51 -9.03
N PHE A 249 2.62 21.63 -8.04
CA PHE A 249 3.41 21.87 -6.82
C PHE A 249 4.82 21.25 -6.88
N GLY A 250 5.10 20.36 -7.83
CA GLY A 250 6.42 19.75 -8.01
C GLY A 250 6.86 18.89 -6.81
N TRP A 251 5.96 18.05 -6.27
CA TRP A 251 6.30 17.21 -5.12
C TRP A 251 7.18 16.00 -5.47
N ALA A 252 7.23 15.63 -6.75
CA ALA A 252 7.98 14.47 -7.25
C ALA A 252 8.68 14.75 -8.59
#